data_1cca1b58c64a6358615037295a258526
#
_entry.id   1cca1b58c64a6358615037295a258526
#
_cell.length_a   1.000
_cell.length_b   1.000
_cell.length_c   1.000
_cell.angle_alpha   90.00
_cell.angle_beta   90.00
_cell.angle_gamma   90.00
#
_symmetry.space_group_name_H-M   'P 1'
#
loop_
_entity.id
_entity.type
_entity.pdbx_description
1 polymer ?
#
loop_
_entity_poly.entity_id
_entity_poly.type
_entity_poly.pdbx_seq_one_letter_code
_entity_poly.pdbx_strand_id
1 'polypeptide(L)'
;AESIYIIREVIANAQNPALLFSGGKDSVVLLALAVKAFQIEGRPLKLPFKLLHVDTGHNYPEVIRFRDDTVARTGVQLVVGSVEESIRKGSVVLRRETDSRNAAQAVTLVETIEEQGFDALMGGARRDEEKARAKERIFSFRDEFGQWDPKNQRPELWSLYNTRLFQGENMRVF
;
A
#
# COMPACT_ATOMS: atom_id res chain seq x y z
N ALA A 1 12.01 4.01 -15.53
CA ALA A 1 10.98 3.96 -16.57
C ALA A 1 9.91 2.92 -16.22
N GLU A 2 10.27 1.70 -15.90
CA GLU A 2 9.35 0.59 -15.60
C GLU A 2 8.43 0.89 -14.41
N SER A 3 8.95 1.30 -13.25
CA SER A 3 8.13 1.60 -12.07
C SER A 3 7.07 2.69 -12.33
N ILE A 4 7.40 3.70 -13.13
CA ILE A 4 6.43 4.73 -13.53
C ILE A 4 5.33 4.14 -14.41
N TYR A 5 5.68 3.23 -15.30
CA TYR A 5 4.71 2.51 -16.12
C TYR A 5 3.77 1.66 -15.25
N ILE A 6 4.33 0.86 -14.32
CA ILE A 6 3.55 0.05 -13.38
C ILE A 6 2.58 0.91 -12.56
N ILE A 7 3.04 2.04 -12.00
CA ILE A 7 2.20 2.96 -11.23
C ILE A 7 1.04 3.49 -12.10
N ARG A 8 1.30 3.87 -13.35
CA ARG A 8 0.27 4.34 -14.26
C ARG A 8 -0.74 3.25 -14.63
N GLU A 9 -0.29 2.00 -14.81
CA GLU A 9 -1.16 0.85 -15.07
C GLU A 9 -2.10 0.59 -13.89
N VAL A 10 -1.60 0.64 -12.65
CA VAL A 10 -2.44 0.52 -11.44
C VAL A 10 -3.54 1.57 -11.45
N ILE A 11 -3.17 2.83 -11.64
CA ILE A 11 -4.12 3.95 -11.59
C ILE A 11 -5.14 3.90 -12.73
N ALA A 12 -4.75 3.37 -13.88
CA ALA A 12 -5.66 3.24 -15.02
C ALA A 12 -6.74 2.15 -14.81
N ASN A 13 -6.47 1.16 -13.96
CA ASN A 13 -7.34 -0.01 -13.80
C ASN A 13 -8.00 -0.10 -12.42
N ALA A 14 -7.46 0.52 -11.38
CA ALA A 14 -8.03 0.54 -10.05
C ALA A 14 -9.02 1.70 -9.87
N GLN A 15 -10.09 1.46 -9.13
CA GLN A 15 -11.10 2.49 -8.83
C GLN A 15 -10.73 3.30 -7.58
N ASN A 16 -10.12 2.66 -6.59
CA ASN A 16 -9.73 3.27 -5.32
C ASN A 16 -8.33 2.81 -4.88
N PRO A 17 -7.29 3.24 -5.59
CA PRO A 17 -5.92 2.84 -5.29
C PRO A 17 -5.35 3.57 -4.08
N ALA A 18 -4.46 2.89 -3.36
CA ALA A 18 -3.66 3.48 -2.29
C ALA A 18 -2.18 3.14 -2.42
N LEU A 19 -1.33 3.97 -1.84
CA LEU A 19 0.10 3.76 -1.72
C LEU A 19 0.45 3.63 -0.24
N LEU A 20 1.09 2.50 0.12
CA LEU A 20 1.61 2.27 1.47
C LEU A 20 2.79 3.20 1.77
N PHE A 21 2.66 3.98 2.83
CA PHE A 21 3.66 4.95 3.24
C PHE A 21 4.06 4.76 4.70
N SER A 22 5.16 4.04 4.92
CA SER A 22 5.73 3.83 6.25
C SER A 22 6.66 4.94 6.72
N GLY A 23 7.05 5.86 5.84
CA GLY A 23 8.12 6.84 6.09
C GLY A 23 9.53 6.26 5.92
N GLY A 24 9.66 4.95 5.65
CA GLY A 24 10.94 4.31 5.33
C GLY A 24 11.40 4.61 3.90
N LYS A 25 12.68 4.37 3.62
CA LYS A 25 13.35 4.71 2.35
C LYS A 25 12.59 4.24 1.11
N ASP A 26 12.08 3.00 1.13
CA ASP A 26 11.45 2.39 -0.04
C ASP A 26 10.07 3.03 -0.33
N SER A 27 9.29 3.31 0.72
CA SER A 27 8.01 4.02 0.58
C SER A 27 8.19 5.47 0.11
N VAL A 28 9.28 6.12 0.53
CA VAL A 28 9.63 7.49 0.08
C VAL A 28 10.02 7.49 -1.40
N VAL A 29 10.84 6.52 -1.82
CA VAL A 29 11.23 6.36 -3.24
C VAL A 29 10.01 6.06 -4.10
N LEU A 30 9.12 5.16 -3.64
CA LEU A 30 7.89 4.83 -4.35
C LEU A 30 6.99 6.07 -4.52
N LEU A 31 6.81 6.87 -3.46
CA LEU A 31 6.06 8.12 -3.55
C LEU A 31 6.71 9.13 -4.51
N ALA A 32 8.04 9.26 -4.48
CA ALA A 32 8.75 10.15 -5.40
C ALA A 32 8.58 9.74 -6.87
N LEU A 33 8.57 8.42 -7.16
CA LEU A 33 8.28 7.88 -8.48
C LEU A 33 6.82 8.14 -8.88
N ALA A 34 5.88 8.00 -7.95
CA ALA A 34 4.48 8.29 -8.19
C ALA A 34 4.24 9.79 -8.45
N VAL A 35 4.87 10.68 -7.69
CA VAL A 35 4.86 12.11 -7.98
C VAL A 35 5.37 12.38 -9.41
N LYS A 36 6.53 11.81 -9.75
CA LYS A 36 7.10 11.94 -11.11
C LYS A 36 6.18 11.38 -12.19
N ALA A 37 5.41 10.33 -11.90
CA ALA A 37 4.48 9.74 -12.86
C ALA A 37 3.32 10.69 -13.22
N PHE A 38 2.87 11.56 -12.28
CA PHE A 38 1.70 12.41 -12.42
C PHE A 38 2.00 13.91 -12.44
N GLN A 39 3.26 14.31 -12.20
CA GLN A 39 3.67 15.70 -12.33
C GLN A 39 3.60 16.13 -13.80
N ILE A 40 2.81 17.15 -14.08
CA ILE A 40 2.70 17.79 -15.38
C ILE A 40 3.24 19.22 -15.22
N GLU A 41 4.17 19.59 -16.12
CA GLU A 41 4.74 20.93 -16.09
C GLU A 41 3.65 22.00 -16.26
N GLY A 42 3.74 23.05 -15.43
CA GLY A 42 2.76 24.13 -15.44
C GLY A 42 1.40 23.82 -14.83
N ARG A 43 1.22 22.64 -14.23
CA ARG A 43 -0.02 22.27 -13.56
C ARG A 43 0.21 21.92 -12.09
N PRO A 44 -0.76 22.21 -11.20
CA PRO A 44 -0.70 21.73 -9.81
C PRO A 44 -0.59 20.20 -9.76
N LEU A 45 0.23 19.69 -8.84
CA LEU A 45 0.32 18.25 -8.61
C LEU A 45 -1.04 17.73 -8.11
N LYS A 46 -1.54 16.70 -8.77
CA LYS A 46 -2.74 15.97 -8.35
C LYS A 46 -2.45 14.47 -8.39
N LEU A 47 -2.39 13.87 -7.21
CA LEU A 47 -2.14 12.43 -7.08
C LEU A 47 -3.48 11.68 -7.07
N PRO A 48 -3.71 10.74 -8.00
CA PRO A 48 -4.98 10.03 -8.14
C PRO A 48 -5.07 8.79 -7.24
N PHE A 49 -4.47 8.84 -6.06
CA PHE A 49 -4.49 7.79 -5.05
C PHE A 49 -4.39 8.41 -3.65
N LYS A 50 -4.65 7.60 -2.62
CA LYS A 50 -4.46 7.98 -1.22
C LYS A 50 -3.16 7.41 -0.68
N LEU A 51 -2.54 8.08 0.30
CA LEU A 51 -1.50 7.46 1.13
C LEU A 51 -2.14 6.68 2.26
N LEU A 52 -1.68 5.46 2.49
CA LEU A 52 -2.09 4.65 3.63
C LEU A 52 -0.89 4.44 4.56
N HIS A 53 -1.01 4.93 5.77
CA HIS A 53 -0.03 4.76 6.85
C HIS A 53 -0.64 3.90 7.96
N VAL A 54 0.10 2.91 8.44
CA VAL A 54 -0.30 2.15 9.63
C VAL A 54 0.48 2.69 10.83
N ASP A 55 -0.25 3.28 11.75
CA ASP A 55 0.30 3.81 13.01
C ASP A 55 0.26 2.72 14.07
N THR A 56 1.44 2.36 14.58
CA THR A 56 1.59 1.36 15.64
C THR A 56 1.36 1.91 17.04
N GLY A 57 1.23 3.24 17.19
CA GLY A 57 1.28 3.95 18.46
C GLY A 57 2.69 4.06 19.06
N HIS A 58 3.70 3.43 18.44
CA HIS A 58 5.11 3.45 18.85
C HIS A 58 6.04 4.00 17.77
N ASN A 59 5.49 4.73 16.81
CA ASN A 59 6.30 5.35 15.77
C ASN A 59 7.12 6.49 16.36
N TYR A 60 8.36 6.67 15.86
CA TYR A 60 9.19 7.81 16.23
C TYR A 60 8.51 9.13 15.82
N PRO A 61 8.54 10.16 16.67
CA PRO A 61 7.95 11.46 16.36
C PRO A 61 8.45 12.08 15.05
N GLU A 62 9.71 11.80 14.68
CA GLU A 62 10.32 12.22 13.43
C GLU A 62 9.65 11.62 12.21
N VAL A 63 9.24 10.34 12.29
CA VAL A 63 8.52 9.64 11.21
C VAL A 63 7.14 10.27 11.02
N ILE A 64 6.44 10.55 12.11
CA ILE A 64 5.12 11.18 12.07
C ILE A 64 5.22 12.58 11.46
N ARG A 65 6.17 13.41 11.93
CA ARG A 65 6.43 14.74 11.35
C ARG A 65 6.75 14.66 9.86
N PHE A 66 7.66 13.77 9.47
CA PHE A 66 8.03 13.58 8.07
C PHE A 66 6.84 13.17 7.19
N ARG A 67 5.97 12.29 7.71
CA ARG A 67 4.72 11.90 7.05
C ARG A 67 3.84 13.13 6.82
N ASP A 68 3.58 13.90 7.87
CA ASP A 68 2.68 15.05 7.84
C ASP A 68 3.22 16.17 6.92
N ASP A 69 4.51 16.45 6.97
CA ASP A 69 5.19 17.39 6.07
C ASP A 69 5.11 16.93 4.61
N THR A 70 5.22 15.63 4.38
CA THR A 70 5.12 15.04 3.04
C THR A 70 3.70 15.18 2.49
N VAL A 71 2.69 14.92 3.31
CA VAL A 71 1.27 15.13 2.97
C VAL A 71 1.00 16.59 2.65
N ALA A 72 1.45 17.51 3.50
CA ALA A 72 1.28 18.96 3.28
C ALA A 72 1.91 19.43 1.96
N ARG A 73 3.12 18.93 1.66
CA ARG A 73 3.86 19.30 0.44
C ARG A 73 3.25 18.74 -0.84
N THR A 74 2.71 17.53 -0.79
CA THR A 74 2.17 16.83 -1.98
C THR A 74 0.67 17.07 -2.18
N GLY A 75 -0.04 17.51 -1.14
CA GLY A 75 -1.49 17.67 -1.16
C GLY A 75 -2.25 16.33 -1.27
N VAL A 76 -1.56 15.18 -1.08
CA VAL A 76 -2.18 13.87 -1.17
C VAL A 76 -3.06 13.60 0.05
N GLN A 77 -4.17 12.92 -0.15
CA GLN A 77 -5.05 12.50 0.95
C GLN A 77 -4.40 11.38 1.76
N LEU A 78 -4.29 11.57 3.08
CA LEU A 78 -3.77 10.57 4.01
C LEU A 78 -4.90 9.78 4.67
N VAL A 79 -4.73 8.47 4.74
CA VAL A 79 -5.51 7.55 5.57
C VAL A 79 -4.57 6.91 6.58
N VAL A 80 -4.96 6.91 7.84
CA VAL A 80 -4.17 6.31 8.93
C VAL A 80 -4.95 5.15 9.52
N GLY A 81 -4.40 3.94 9.42
CA GLY A 81 -4.87 2.78 10.18
C GLY A 81 -4.17 2.75 11.53
N SER A 82 -4.92 2.73 12.64
CA SER A 82 -4.38 2.75 13.99
C SER A 82 -4.43 1.38 14.63
N VAL A 83 -3.26 0.85 15.02
CA VAL A 83 -3.17 -0.42 15.77
C VAL A 83 -3.86 -0.29 17.12
N GLU A 84 -3.75 0.86 17.78
CA GLU A 84 -4.45 1.13 19.05
C GLU A 84 -5.97 1.04 18.89
N GLU A 85 -6.49 1.50 17.77
CA GLU A 85 -7.91 1.41 17.47
C GLU A 85 -8.34 -0.04 17.21
N SER A 86 -7.55 -0.81 16.46
CA SER A 86 -7.80 -2.24 16.22
C SER A 86 -7.78 -3.05 17.51
N ILE A 87 -6.89 -2.71 18.45
CA ILE A 87 -6.87 -3.30 19.80
C ILE A 87 -8.15 -2.96 20.55
N ARG A 88 -8.57 -1.69 20.53
CA ARG A 88 -9.80 -1.23 21.20
C ARG A 88 -11.06 -1.88 20.62
N LYS A 89 -11.10 -2.11 19.32
CA LYS A 89 -12.19 -2.82 18.62
C LYS A 89 -12.18 -4.34 18.92
N GLY A 90 -11.08 -4.87 19.43
CA GLY A 90 -10.90 -6.31 19.71
C GLY A 90 -10.46 -7.14 18.51
N SER A 91 -10.16 -6.52 17.37
CA SER A 91 -9.65 -7.21 16.17
C SER A 91 -8.20 -7.66 16.36
N VAL A 92 -7.46 -6.96 17.20
CA VAL A 92 -6.10 -7.30 17.61
C VAL A 92 -6.10 -7.59 19.11
N VAL A 93 -5.62 -8.79 19.47
CA VAL A 93 -5.43 -9.18 20.88
C VAL A 93 -3.93 -9.33 21.15
N LEU A 94 -3.39 -8.45 21.96
CA LEU A 94 -2.02 -8.58 22.48
C LEU A 94 -2.07 -9.47 23.74
N ARG A 95 -1.20 -10.48 23.81
CA ARG A 95 -1.08 -11.34 24.99
C ARG A 95 -0.36 -10.64 26.15
N ARG A 96 0.56 -9.71 25.81
CA ARG A 96 1.32 -8.85 26.73
C ARG A 96 1.50 -7.48 26.10
N GLU A 97 1.60 -6.43 26.90
CA GLU A 97 1.91 -5.07 26.43
C GLU A 97 3.26 -4.97 25.71
N THR A 98 4.19 -5.88 26.02
CA THR A 98 5.52 -5.96 25.40
C THR A 98 5.55 -6.77 24.11
N ASP A 99 4.44 -7.35 23.67
CA ASP A 99 4.40 -8.14 22.45
C ASP A 99 4.67 -7.25 21.22
N SER A 100 5.38 -7.82 20.25
CA SER A 100 5.67 -7.13 18.99
C SER A 100 4.38 -6.79 18.27
N ARG A 101 4.22 -5.52 17.92
CA ARG A 101 3.07 -5.02 17.15
C ARG A 101 3.16 -5.30 15.65
N ASN A 102 4.20 -5.99 15.19
CA ASN A 102 4.37 -6.30 13.76
C ASN A 102 3.23 -7.16 13.20
N ALA A 103 2.77 -8.16 13.96
CA ALA A 103 1.62 -8.95 13.57
C ALA A 103 0.32 -8.14 13.58
N ALA A 104 0.18 -7.23 14.55
CA ALA A 104 -0.95 -6.31 14.65
C ALA A 104 -1.06 -5.36 13.45
N GLN A 105 0.08 -4.89 12.91
CA GLN A 105 0.09 -4.06 11.71
C GLN A 105 -0.59 -4.72 10.52
N ALA A 106 -0.40 -6.03 10.33
CA ALA A 106 -1.01 -6.75 9.23
C ALA A 106 -2.54 -6.79 9.35
N VAL A 107 -3.06 -7.02 10.56
CA VAL A 107 -4.51 -7.01 10.82
C VAL A 107 -5.08 -5.61 10.60
N THR A 108 -4.47 -4.59 11.21
CA THR A 108 -4.90 -3.18 11.03
C THR A 108 -4.86 -2.75 9.56
N LEU A 109 -3.85 -3.21 8.81
CA LEU A 109 -3.76 -2.92 7.39
C LEU A 109 -4.94 -3.50 6.62
N VAL A 110 -5.28 -4.78 6.85
CA VAL A 110 -6.42 -5.44 6.19
C VAL A 110 -7.73 -4.74 6.55
N GLU A 111 -7.98 -4.46 7.82
CA GLU A 111 -9.16 -3.71 8.27
C GLU A 111 -9.27 -2.35 7.58
N THR A 112 -8.18 -1.59 7.52
CA THR A 112 -8.20 -0.28 6.89
C THR A 112 -8.47 -0.37 5.38
N ILE A 113 -7.94 -1.41 4.72
CA ILE A 113 -8.22 -1.68 3.30
C ILE A 113 -9.70 -1.94 3.07
N GLU A 114 -10.31 -2.78 3.90
CA GLU A 114 -11.73 -3.11 3.83
C GLU A 114 -12.62 -1.90 4.14
N GLU A 115 -12.36 -1.19 5.23
CA GLU A 115 -13.11 0.01 5.64
C GLU A 115 -13.07 1.12 4.59
N GLN A 116 -11.93 1.29 3.92
CA GLN A 116 -11.76 2.31 2.89
C GLN A 116 -12.15 1.83 1.49
N GLY A 117 -12.38 0.53 1.31
CA GLY A 117 -12.69 -0.07 0.02
C GLY A 117 -11.54 0.04 -0.99
N PHE A 118 -10.30 -0.07 -0.55
CA PHE A 118 -9.16 -0.04 -1.46
C PHE A 118 -9.09 -1.31 -2.30
N ASP A 119 -9.05 -1.16 -3.61
CA ASP A 119 -8.97 -2.26 -4.58
C ASP A 119 -7.54 -2.51 -5.09
N ALA A 120 -6.64 -1.55 -4.97
CA ALA A 120 -5.23 -1.71 -5.28
C ALA A 120 -4.34 -1.03 -4.23
N LEU A 121 -3.29 -1.73 -3.81
CA LEU A 121 -2.34 -1.23 -2.82
C LEU A 121 -0.91 -1.37 -3.35
N MET A 122 -0.26 -0.23 -3.58
CA MET A 122 1.13 -0.15 -4.03
C MET A 122 2.07 -0.16 -2.83
N GLY A 123 3.07 -1.05 -2.83
CA GLY A 123 4.09 -1.15 -1.80
C GLY A 123 5.50 -1.05 -2.39
N GLY A 124 6.45 -0.54 -1.61
CA GLY A 124 7.86 -0.45 -1.98
C GLY A 124 8.66 -1.72 -1.69
N ALA A 125 8.00 -2.81 -1.38
CA ALA A 125 8.65 -4.08 -1.06
C ALA A 125 9.16 -4.78 -2.32
N ARG A 126 10.33 -5.44 -2.21
CA ARG A 126 10.89 -6.25 -3.31
C ARG A 126 10.76 -7.73 -3.03
N ARG A 127 10.57 -8.52 -4.08
CA ARG A 127 10.41 -9.98 -3.97
C ARG A 127 11.66 -10.70 -3.49
N ASP A 128 12.83 -10.12 -3.76
CA ASP A 128 14.16 -10.66 -3.39
C ASP A 128 14.57 -10.37 -1.95
N GLU A 129 13.85 -9.50 -1.24
CA GLU A 129 14.16 -9.14 0.14
C GLU A 129 13.76 -10.23 1.14
N GLU A 130 12.70 -10.97 0.84
CA GLU A 130 12.15 -11.96 1.78
C GLU A 130 11.66 -13.20 1.04
N LYS A 131 12.07 -14.36 1.51
CA LYS A 131 11.70 -15.67 0.93
C LYS A 131 10.18 -15.87 0.82
N ALA A 132 9.41 -15.39 1.78
CA ALA A 132 7.95 -15.47 1.76
C ALA A 132 7.32 -14.68 0.60
N ARG A 133 8.02 -13.67 0.07
CA ARG A 133 7.57 -12.85 -1.07
C ARG A 133 7.97 -13.41 -2.43
N ALA A 134 8.77 -14.46 -2.49
CA ALA A 134 9.24 -15.04 -3.76
C ALA A 134 8.10 -15.52 -4.68
N LYS A 135 6.95 -15.86 -4.10
CA LYS A 135 5.73 -16.26 -4.82
C LYS A 135 4.96 -15.10 -5.45
N GLU A 136 5.18 -13.87 -4.98
CA GLU A 136 4.43 -12.70 -5.41
C GLU A 136 4.77 -12.33 -6.86
N ARG A 137 3.81 -11.74 -7.55
CA ARG A 137 3.98 -11.08 -8.85
C ARG A 137 4.12 -9.58 -8.64
N ILE A 138 4.48 -8.83 -9.68
CA ILE A 138 4.39 -7.36 -9.64
C ILE A 138 2.96 -6.95 -9.33
N PHE A 139 1.99 -7.55 -10.01
CA PHE A 139 0.57 -7.43 -9.72
C PHE A 139 0.08 -8.72 -9.07
N SER A 140 0.07 -8.75 -7.75
CA SER A 140 -0.30 -9.92 -6.96
C SER A 140 -1.75 -9.84 -6.53
N PHE A 141 -2.58 -10.75 -7.04
CA PHE A 141 -4.02 -10.73 -6.81
C PHE A 141 -4.39 -11.43 -5.51
N ARG A 142 -5.40 -10.87 -4.84
CA ARG A 142 -5.99 -11.34 -3.59
C ARG A 142 -7.47 -11.62 -3.81
N ASP A 143 -7.99 -12.58 -3.09
CA ASP A 143 -9.43 -12.84 -3.02
C ASP A 143 -10.16 -11.77 -2.18
N GLU A 144 -11.47 -11.95 -2.02
CA GLU A 144 -12.34 -11.08 -1.22
C GLU A 144 -11.94 -11.00 0.27
N PHE A 145 -11.20 -11.98 0.78
CA PHE A 145 -10.66 -12.00 2.15
C PHE A 145 -9.25 -11.41 2.24
N GLY A 146 -8.72 -10.83 1.18
CA GLY A 146 -7.37 -10.29 1.11
C GLY A 146 -6.26 -11.34 1.08
N GLN A 147 -6.60 -12.63 0.88
CA GLN A 147 -5.64 -13.74 0.83
C GLN A 147 -5.04 -13.90 -0.57
N TRP A 148 -3.79 -14.33 -0.63
CA TRP A 148 -3.12 -14.62 -1.89
C TRP A 148 -3.80 -15.81 -2.59
N ASP A 149 -4.29 -15.55 -3.80
CA ASP A 149 -5.00 -16.56 -4.59
C ASP A 149 -4.07 -17.16 -5.66
N PRO A 150 -3.58 -18.39 -5.47
CA PRO A 150 -2.67 -19.03 -6.41
C PRO A 150 -3.28 -19.31 -7.78
N LYS A 151 -4.61 -19.45 -7.86
CA LYS A 151 -5.32 -19.80 -9.10
C LYS A 151 -5.54 -18.61 -10.01
N ASN A 152 -5.66 -17.42 -9.43
CA ASN A 152 -5.97 -16.20 -10.16
C ASN A 152 -4.75 -15.30 -10.40
N GLN A 153 -3.52 -15.77 -10.09
CA GLN A 153 -2.32 -15.05 -10.48
C GLN A 153 -2.17 -15.06 -12.01
N ARG A 154 -1.83 -13.91 -12.58
CA ARG A 154 -1.68 -13.74 -14.02
C ARG A 154 -0.21 -13.82 -14.41
N PRO A 155 0.14 -14.43 -15.54
CA PRO A 155 1.52 -14.44 -16.02
C PRO A 155 1.98 -13.03 -16.40
N GLU A 156 3.26 -12.75 -16.11
CA GLU A 156 3.91 -11.46 -16.39
C GLU A 156 5.08 -11.66 -17.35
N LEU A 157 4.80 -12.32 -18.50
CA LEU A 157 5.79 -12.60 -19.53
C LEU A 157 6.06 -11.33 -20.34
N TRP A 158 7.34 -11.08 -20.64
CA TRP A 158 7.80 -9.93 -21.46
C TRP A 158 7.33 -8.56 -20.96
N SER A 159 7.15 -8.41 -19.63
CA SER A 159 6.62 -7.19 -19.02
C SER A 159 5.23 -6.79 -19.54
N LEU A 160 4.45 -7.76 -19.98
CA LEU A 160 3.03 -7.58 -20.29
C LEU A 160 2.21 -7.90 -19.05
N TYR A 161 1.36 -6.94 -18.64
CA TYR A 161 0.57 -7.06 -17.43
C TYR A 161 -0.92 -7.13 -17.74
N ASN A 162 -1.63 -8.01 -17.05
CA ASN A 162 -3.07 -8.02 -17.01
C ASN A 162 -3.52 -7.54 -15.63
N THR A 163 -3.85 -6.27 -15.53
CA THR A 163 -4.22 -5.58 -14.29
C THR A 163 -5.72 -5.47 -14.07
N ARG A 164 -6.54 -6.12 -14.92
CA ARG A 164 -8.00 -6.11 -14.78
C ARG A 164 -8.41 -6.76 -13.48
N LEU A 165 -9.15 -6.01 -12.66
CA LEU A 165 -9.77 -6.50 -11.43
C LEU A 165 -11.18 -7.02 -11.72
N PHE A 166 -11.52 -8.16 -11.13
CA PHE A 166 -12.87 -8.67 -11.10
C PHE A 166 -13.55 -8.35 -9.77
N GLN A 167 -14.85 -8.51 -9.71
CA GLN A 167 -15.60 -8.26 -8.49
C GLN A 167 -15.09 -9.14 -7.34
N GLY A 168 -14.81 -8.54 -6.20
CA GLY A 168 -14.25 -9.20 -5.01
C GLY A 168 -12.73 -9.38 -5.02
N GLU A 169 -12.05 -9.10 -6.13
CA GLU A 169 -10.58 -9.11 -6.15
C GLU A 169 -10.00 -7.79 -5.67
N ASN A 170 -8.84 -7.88 -5.05
CA ASN A 170 -7.97 -6.72 -4.82
C ASN A 170 -6.52 -7.06 -5.18
N MET A 171 -5.73 -6.03 -5.40
CA MET A 171 -4.38 -6.16 -5.94
C MET A 171 -3.34 -5.59 -4.99
N ARG A 172 -2.24 -6.32 -4.80
CA ARG A 172 -1.02 -5.84 -4.16
C ARG A 172 0.04 -5.68 -5.23
N VAL A 173 0.69 -4.53 -5.26
CA VAL A 173 1.72 -4.19 -6.25
C VAL A 173 3.06 -4.10 -5.55
N PHE A 174 4.06 -4.84 -6.06
CA PHE A 174 5.41 -4.99 -5.49
C PHE A 174 6.50 -4.40 -6.39
#